data_3cea34650eb267166c521a21bf9e0b6b
#
_entry.id   3cea34650eb267166c521a21bf9e0b6b
#
_cell.length_a   1.000
_cell.length_b   1.000
_cell.length_c   1.000
_cell.angle_alpha   90.00
_cell.angle_beta   90.00
_cell.angle_gamma   90.00
#
_symmetry.space_group_name_H-M   'P 1'
#
loop_
_entity.id
_entity.type
_entity.pdbx_description
1 polymer ?
#
loop_
_entity_poly.entity_id
_entity_poly.type
_entity_poly.pdbx_seq_one_letter_code
_entity_poly.pdbx_strand_id
1 'polypeptide(L)'
;MLCTANGTRLLTASTAQSAQICIDTLNNQQPPRSSPLYTVMAMANTLEFNPATCRQAWVIRGQSHSRRIAAWPTWFARNRGEKPLLYLHSATSSAQLCSLSRGTEQRGILCNDIQTRPARWTRGAHPSLPLWLASNPHCTPYDPASGEETRAIVLAALHALYIEGRPGFYYLALHDQHDGPGLAQQDRADAIKGMYRIGREPPAPLHVRLLGAGYVFAEVVHAARLLEEDWNVSAQLWSCPSYTRLVREANAAERWNRLHPLAEKRSSHLRDCLAGNDSPVIAVTGYPQSVVDPLAAHVRARFVALGAGSVRPAAPDRYWITALALKALAEDGLIGPQQVERALQQYRLR
;
A
#
# COMPACT_ATOMS: atom_id res chain seq x y z
N MET A 1 -0.54 -39.99 16.20
CA MET A 1 -1.55 -39.22 15.46
C MET A 1 -1.67 -37.86 16.12
N LEU A 2 -0.95 -36.87 15.64
CA LEU A 2 -1.08 -35.49 16.09
C LEU A 2 -2.02 -34.79 15.11
N CYS A 3 -3.24 -34.48 15.57
CA CYS A 3 -4.15 -33.60 14.86
C CYS A 3 -3.52 -32.22 14.80
N THR A 4 -3.02 -31.81 13.65
CA THR A 4 -2.75 -30.42 13.33
C THR A 4 -4.09 -29.72 13.11
N ALA A 5 -4.59 -29.08 14.16
CA ALA A 5 -5.73 -28.19 14.11
C ALA A 5 -5.30 -26.89 13.43
N ASN A 6 -5.26 -26.87 12.13
CA ASN A 6 -5.35 -25.69 11.25
C ASN A 6 -5.49 -26.24 9.84
N GLY A 7 -6.69 -26.17 9.30
CA GLY A 7 -7.05 -26.66 7.98
C GLY A 7 -6.44 -25.83 6.83
N THR A 8 -5.13 -25.65 6.86
CA THR A 8 -4.41 -25.05 5.72
C THR A 8 -4.52 -26.07 4.57
N ARG A 9 -5.36 -25.78 3.58
CA ARG A 9 -5.40 -26.57 2.35
C ARG A 9 -3.99 -26.62 1.78
N LEU A 10 -3.42 -27.82 1.71
CA LEU A 10 -2.13 -28.04 1.08
C LEU A 10 -2.22 -27.58 -0.39
N LEU A 11 -1.27 -26.76 -0.81
CA LEU A 11 -1.09 -26.43 -2.21
C LEU A 11 -0.89 -27.73 -2.99
N THR A 12 -1.63 -27.87 -4.07
CA THR A 12 -1.37 -28.95 -5.02
C THR A 12 -0.30 -28.49 -6.02
N ALA A 13 0.47 -29.42 -6.57
CA ALA A 13 1.41 -29.14 -7.67
C ALA A 13 0.69 -28.45 -8.85
N SER A 14 -0.57 -28.79 -9.09
CA SER A 14 -1.42 -28.18 -10.10
C SER A 14 -1.71 -26.71 -9.84
N THR A 15 -1.91 -26.30 -8.57
CA THR A 15 -2.13 -24.89 -8.20
C THR A 15 -0.88 -24.05 -8.44
N ALA A 16 0.29 -24.55 -8.05
CA ALA A 16 1.57 -23.86 -8.28
C ALA A 16 1.88 -23.72 -9.78
N GLN A 17 1.62 -24.77 -10.56
CA GLN A 17 1.77 -24.73 -12.02
C GLN A 17 0.83 -23.71 -12.66
N SER A 18 -0.43 -23.66 -12.24
CA SER A 18 -1.40 -22.68 -12.71
C SER A 18 -0.96 -21.26 -12.40
N ALA A 19 -0.43 -21.03 -11.21
CA ALA A 19 0.11 -19.73 -10.81
C ALA A 19 1.33 -19.33 -11.64
N GLN A 20 2.23 -20.27 -11.92
CA GLN A 20 3.41 -20.01 -12.75
C GLN A 20 3.03 -19.60 -14.17
N ILE A 21 2.08 -20.31 -14.80
CA ILE A 21 1.56 -19.96 -16.12
C ILE A 21 0.97 -18.54 -16.13
N CYS A 22 0.21 -18.18 -15.09
CA CYS A 22 -0.35 -16.84 -14.95
C CYS A 22 0.76 -15.77 -14.83
N ILE A 23 1.77 -16.01 -13.97
CA ILE A 23 2.90 -15.09 -13.76
C ILE A 23 3.68 -14.90 -15.05
N ASP A 24 4.03 -15.98 -15.76
CA ASP A 24 4.80 -15.93 -17.00
C ASP A 24 4.02 -15.18 -18.09
N THR A 25 2.73 -15.46 -18.22
CA THR A 25 1.88 -14.75 -19.20
C THR A 25 1.79 -13.26 -18.90
N LEU A 26 1.61 -12.89 -17.63
CA LEU A 26 1.58 -11.50 -17.22
C LEU A 26 2.95 -10.82 -17.39
N ASN A 27 4.05 -11.53 -17.15
CA ASN A 27 5.40 -10.97 -17.32
C ASN A 27 5.74 -10.65 -18.78
N ASN A 28 5.21 -11.40 -19.71
CA ASN A 28 5.42 -11.19 -21.15
C ASN A 28 4.65 -9.97 -21.70
N GLN A 29 3.74 -9.41 -20.91
CA GLN A 29 3.01 -8.19 -21.28
C GLN A 29 3.65 -6.98 -20.57
N GLN A 30 4.09 -6.00 -21.34
CA GLN A 30 4.49 -4.70 -20.80
C GLN A 30 3.33 -3.72 -21.01
N PRO A 31 2.51 -3.43 -19.99
CA PRO A 31 1.54 -2.37 -20.11
C PRO A 31 2.24 -1.01 -20.19
N PRO A 32 1.68 -0.04 -20.92
CA PRO A 32 2.14 1.34 -20.85
C PRO A 32 2.02 1.86 -19.40
N ARG A 33 2.74 2.93 -19.07
CA ARG A 33 2.54 3.63 -17.79
C ARG A 33 1.07 3.92 -17.61
N SER A 34 0.49 3.45 -16.51
CA SER A 34 -0.95 3.49 -16.30
C SER A 34 -1.28 3.58 -14.82
N SER A 35 -2.54 3.88 -14.55
CA SER A 35 -3.05 3.91 -13.18
C SER A 35 -3.09 2.50 -12.56
N PRO A 36 -3.11 2.40 -11.22
CA PRO A 36 -3.35 1.14 -10.52
C PRO A 36 -4.60 0.41 -11.01
N LEU A 37 -5.71 1.12 -11.18
CA LEU A 37 -6.98 0.54 -11.62
C LEU A 37 -6.87 -0.02 -13.05
N TYR A 38 -6.34 0.78 -13.99
CA TYR A 38 -6.17 0.34 -15.37
C TYR A 38 -5.26 -0.89 -15.45
N THR A 39 -4.17 -0.91 -14.70
CA THR A 39 -3.22 -2.03 -14.69
C THR A 39 -3.89 -3.32 -14.20
N VAL A 40 -4.65 -3.26 -13.10
CA VAL A 40 -5.37 -4.45 -12.61
C VAL A 40 -6.43 -4.91 -13.60
N MET A 41 -7.15 -3.98 -14.24
CA MET A 41 -8.14 -4.32 -15.26
C MET A 41 -7.49 -5.00 -16.48
N ALA A 42 -6.32 -4.51 -16.92
CA ALA A 42 -5.57 -5.13 -18.01
C ALA A 42 -5.07 -6.55 -17.64
N MET A 43 -4.51 -6.70 -16.43
CA MET A 43 -4.07 -8.01 -15.92
C MET A 43 -5.24 -8.99 -15.79
N ALA A 44 -6.38 -8.52 -15.28
CA ALA A 44 -7.60 -9.32 -15.16
C ALA A 44 -8.11 -9.78 -16.53
N ASN A 45 -8.15 -8.88 -17.52
CA ASN A 45 -8.54 -9.21 -18.89
C ASN A 45 -7.59 -10.28 -19.50
N THR A 46 -6.28 -10.12 -19.27
CA THR A 46 -5.32 -11.14 -19.71
C THR A 46 -5.59 -12.49 -19.08
N LEU A 47 -5.76 -12.55 -17.77
CA LEU A 47 -6.03 -13.81 -17.07
C LEU A 47 -7.34 -14.45 -17.51
N GLU A 48 -8.36 -13.65 -17.84
CA GLU A 48 -9.70 -14.13 -18.22
C GLU A 48 -9.80 -14.57 -19.68
N PHE A 49 -9.15 -13.85 -20.61
CA PHE A 49 -9.36 -14.04 -22.03
C PHE A 49 -8.18 -14.70 -22.79
N ASN A 50 -6.98 -14.75 -22.19
CA ASN A 50 -5.86 -15.44 -22.83
C ASN A 50 -6.05 -16.96 -22.76
N PRO A 51 -5.93 -17.70 -23.89
CA PRO A 51 -6.10 -19.16 -23.93
C PRO A 51 -5.21 -19.94 -22.95
N ALA A 52 -4.02 -19.42 -22.64
CA ALA A 52 -3.10 -20.06 -21.70
C ALA A 52 -3.55 -19.93 -20.24
N THR A 53 -4.26 -18.86 -19.87
CA THR A 53 -4.59 -18.52 -18.48
C THR A 53 -6.06 -18.64 -18.12
N CYS A 54 -6.98 -18.59 -19.08
CA CYS A 54 -8.44 -18.57 -18.83
C CYS A 54 -8.96 -19.79 -18.05
N ARG A 55 -8.24 -20.93 -18.09
CA ARG A 55 -8.53 -22.11 -17.29
C ARG A 55 -7.67 -22.26 -16.04
N GLN A 56 -6.66 -21.40 -15.87
CA GLN A 56 -5.67 -21.49 -14.79
C GLN A 56 -5.96 -20.54 -13.63
N ALA A 57 -6.71 -19.47 -13.86
CA ALA A 57 -7.06 -18.49 -12.84
C ALA A 57 -8.57 -18.25 -12.76
N TRP A 58 -9.00 -17.73 -11.63
CA TRP A 58 -10.35 -17.19 -11.47
C TRP A 58 -10.27 -15.67 -11.39
N VAL A 59 -10.98 -15.02 -12.30
CA VAL A 59 -11.22 -13.58 -12.27
C VAL A 59 -12.68 -13.37 -11.91
N ILE A 60 -12.93 -12.83 -10.71
CA ILE A 60 -14.29 -12.54 -10.25
C ILE A 60 -14.49 -11.03 -10.25
N ARG A 61 -15.54 -10.56 -10.93
CA ARG A 61 -15.95 -9.17 -10.96
C ARG A 61 -17.19 -8.99 -10.09
N GLY A 62 -17.02 -8.33 -8.95
CA GLY A 62 -18.13 -8.00 -8.05
C GLY A 62 -19.03 -6.96 -8.67
N GLN A 63 -20.29 -7.31 -8.97
CA GLN A 63 -21.28 -6.32 -9.38
C GLN A 63 -21.75 -5.54 -8.16
N SER A 64 -21.73 -4.22 -8.27
CA SER A 64 -22.06 -3.28 -7.20
C SER A 64 -23.50 -3.34 -6.71
N HIS A 65 -24.39 -4.04 -7.40
CA HIS A 65 -25.84 -4.14 -7.13
C HIS A 65 -26.26 -5.52 -6.60
N SER A 66 -25.34 -6.47 -6.53
CA SER A 66 -25.63 -7.78 -5.98
C SER A 66 -25.75 -7.69 -4.46
N ARG A 67 -26.96 -7.86 -3.93
CA ARG A 67 -27.20 -8.13 -2.49
C ARG A 67 -26.56 -9.44 -2.01
N ARG A 68 -25.94 -10.20 -2.88
CA ARG A 68 -25.24 -11.46 -2.57
C ARG A 68 -23.78 -11.20 -2.22
N ILE A 69 -23.57 -10.77 -1.00
CA ILE A 69 -22.26 -10.49 -0.39
C ILE A 69 -21.38 -11.76 -0.23
N ALA A 70 -21.90 -12.93 -0.53
CA ALA A 70 -21.32 -14.21 -0.12
C ALA A 70 -20.88 -15.13 -1.27
N ALA A 71 -20.53 -14.60 -2.44
CA ALA A 71 -20.07 -15.47 -3.55
C ALA A 71 -18.71 -16.11 -3.28
N TRP A 72 -17.83 -15.43 -2.54
CA TRP A 72 -16.48 -15.87 -2.23
C TRP A 72 -16.41 -17.21 -1.47
N PRO A 73 -16.98 -17.36 -0.28
CA PRO A 73 -16.93 -18.63 0.46
C PRO A 73 -17.65 -19.78 -0.26
N THR A 74 -18.76 -19.46 -0.93
CA THR A 74 -19.57 -20.45 -1.64
C THR A 74 -18.86 -21.00 -2.89
N TRP A 75 -18.06 -20.17 -3.55
CA TRP A 75 -17.28 -20.59 -4.71
C TRP A 75 -16.22 -21.62 -4.35
N PHE A 76 -15.48 -21.38 -3.27
CA PHE A 76 -14.41 -22.28 -2.83
C PHE A 76 -14.93 -23.58 -2.23
N ALA A 77 -16.08 -23.56 -1.58
CA ALA A 77 -16.70 -24.77 -1.03
C ALA A 77 -17.14 -25.77 -2.14
N ARG A 78 -17.46 -25.27 -3.33
CA ARG A 78 -17.95 -26.09 -4.45
C ARG A 78 -16.85 -26.62 -5.36
N ASN A 79 -15.71 -25.98 -5.44
CA ASN A 79 -14.63 -26.38 -6.34
C ASN A 79 -13.47 -27.02 -5.57
N ARG A 80 -13.20 -28.29 -5.86
CA ARG A 80 -12.16 -29.10 -5.21
C ARG A 80 -10.71 -28.70 -5.56
N GLY A 81 -10.50 -27.82 -6.54
CA GLY A 81 -9.20 -27.35 -6.98
C GLY A 81 -8.98 -25.89 -6.64
N GLU A 82 -7.90 -25.57 -5.94
CA GLU A 82 -7.49 -24.18 -5.73
C GLU A 82 -6.80 -23.64 -6.98
N LYS A 83 -7.19 -22.44 -7.42
CA LYS A 83 -6.56 -21.70 -8.51
C LYS A 83 -6.24 -20.27 -8.07
N PRO A 84 -5.26 -19.61 -8.68
CA PRO A 84 -5.05 -18.18 -8.50
C PRO A 84 -6.36 -17.40 -8.65
N LEU A 85 -6.62 -16.52 -7.70
CA LEU A 85 -7.85 -15.75 -7.65
C LEU A 85 -7.58 -14.26 -7.60
N LEU A 86 -8.15 -13.56 -8.59
CA LEU A 86 -8.21 -12.11 -8.64
C LEU A 86 -9.68 -11.69 -8.49
N TYR A 87 -9.99 -10.99 -7.41
CA TYR A 87 -11.34 -10.52 -7.12
C TYR A 87 -11.42 -8.99 -7.22
N LEU A 88 -12.13 -8.51 -8.24
CA LEU A 88 -12.36 -7.10 -8.51
C LEU A 88 -13.68 -6.68 -7.87
N HIS A 89 -13.63 -5.69 -7.02
CA HIS A 89 -14.82 -5.19 -6.33
C HIS A 89 -14.72 -3.71 -6.00
N SER A 90 -15.82 -3.14 -5.51
CA SER A 90 -15.89 -1.79 -4.97
C SER A 90 -16.58 -1.87 -3.61
N ALA A 91 -15.79 -2.07 -2.54
CA ALA A 91 -16.28 -2.12 -1.18
C ALA A 91 -16.02 -0.79 -0.48
N THR A 92 -17.07 -0.21 0.08
CA THR A 92 -17.00 1.10 0.75
C THR A 92 -16.90 1.00 2.28
N SER A 93 -17.03 -0.20 2.85
CA SER A 93 -17.01 -0.39 4.30
C SER A 93 -16.27 -1.65 4.73
N SER A 94 -15.77 -1.63 5.97
CA SER A 94 -15.15 -2.80 6.60
C SER A 94 -16.12 -3.98 6.73
N ALA A 95 -17.42 -3.73 6.90
CA ALA A 95 -18.42 -4.78 6.97
C ALA A 95 -18.53 -5.58 5.67
N GLN A 96 -18.47 -4.90 4.52
CA GLN A 96 -18.44 -5.56 3.21
C GLN A 96 -17.19 -6.43 3.03
N LEU A 97 -16.00 -5.90 3.38
CA LEU A 97 -14.76 -6.68 3.32
C LEU A 97 -14.74 -7.82 4.33
N CYS A 98 -15.23 -7.59 5.55
CA CYS A 98 -15.31 -8.62 6.58
C CYS A 98 -16.18 -9.77 6.12
N SER A 99 -17.30 -9.52 5.44
CA SER A 99 -18.15 -10.58 4.90
C SER A 99 -17.48 -11.35 3.75
N LEU A 100 -16.64 -10.70 2.96
CA LEU A 100 -15.82 -11.34 1.93
C LEU A 100 -14.71 -12.21 2.53
N SER A 101 -14.15 -11.79 3.66
CA SER A 101 -13.04 -12.47 4.33
C SER A 101 -13.45 -13.52 5.36
N ARG A 102 -14.74 -13.69 5.64
CA ARG A 102 -15.27 -14.74 6.51
C ARG A 102 -15.17 -16.12 5.87
N GLY A 103 -14.05 -16.66 5.85
CA GLY A 103 -13.67 -17.90 5.20
C GLY A 103 -12.17 -17.87 4.94
N THR A 104 -11.46 -17.20 5.80
CA THR A 104 -10.09 -16.69 5.70
C THR A 104 -8.99 -17.74 5.55
N GLU A 105 -9.33 -18.98 5.37
CA GLU A 105 -8.37 -20.00 4.92
C GLU A 105 -8.10 -19.92 3.42
N GLN A 106 -8.73 -18.98 2.73
CA GLN A 106 -8.70 -18.91 1.27
C GLN A 106 -7.72 -17.83 0.80
N ARG A 107 -6.83 -18.22 -0.08
CA ARG A 107 -5.87 -17.34 -0.72
C ARG A 107 -6.54 -16.55 -1.83
N GLY A 108 -6.12 -15.30 -2.03
CA GLY A 108 -6.64 -14.48 -3.11
C GLY A 108 -6.12 -13.06 -3.08
N ILE A 109 -6.36 -12.33 -4.16
CA ILE A 109 -6.02 -10.93 -4.32
C ILE A 109 -7.31 -10.15 -4.46
N LEU A 110 -7.62 -9.34 -3.45
CA LEU A 110 -8.77 -8.44 -3.43
C LEU A 110 -8.36 -7.09 -4.01
N CYS A 111 -8.93 -6.73 -5.15
CA CYS A 111 -8.69 -5.48 -5.85
C CYS A 111 -9.88 -4.56 -5.67
N ASN A 112 -9.73 -3.52 -4.86
CA ASN A 112 -10.81 -2.62 -4.48
C ASN A 112 -10.71 -1.29 -5.22
N ASP A 113 -11.65 -1.03 -6.12
CA ASP A 113 -11.83 0.27 -6.73
C ASP A 113 -12.51 1.22 -5.73
N ILE A 114 -11.73 2.17 -5.21
CA ILE A 114 -12.16 3.14 -4.20
C ILE A 114 -12.65 4.46 -4.80
N GLN A 115 -12.59 4.66 -6.14
CA GLN A 115 -12.82 5.95 -6.78
C GLN A 115 -14.11 6.08 -7.58
N THR A 116 -14.59 5.00 -8.20
CA THR A 116 -15.69 5.10 -9.18
C THR A 116 -17.04 5.42 -8.56
N ARG A 117 -17.15 5.51 -7.25
CA ARG A 117 -18.40 5.86 -6.59
C ARG A 117 -18.26 7.14 -5.78
N PRO A 118 -19.13 8.15 -6.03
CA PRO A 118 -19.27 9.26 -5.12
C PRO A 118 -19.72 8.71 -3.77
N ALA A 119 -18.86 8.79 -2.78
CA ALA A 119 -19.16 8.38 -1.42
C ALA A 119 -19.11 9.59 -0.49
N ARG A 120 -19.88 9.49 0.59
CA ARG A 120 -19.90 10.48 1.67
C ARG A 120 -18.53 10.65 2.36
N TRP A 121 -17.63 9.69 2.16
CA TRP A 121 -16.32 9.63 2.76
C TRP A 121 -15.23 9.93 1.72
N THR A 122 -14.14 10.46 2.19
CA THR A 122 -12.98 10.72 1.36
C THR A 122 -12.64 9.45 0.58
N ARG A 123 -12.72 9.54 -0.73
CA ARG A 123 -12.44 8.46 -1.68
C ARG A 123 -13.22 7.15 -1.49
N GLY A 124 -14.49 7.27 -1.20
CA GLY A 124 -15.37 6.12 -1.26
C GLY A 124 -15.24 5.10 -0.13
N ALA A 125 -14.24 5.21 0.74
CA ALA A 125 -14.00 4.24 1.79
C ALA A 125 -14.35 4.80 3.18
N HIS A 126 -15.15 4.05 3.93
CA HIS A 126 -15.41 4.37 5.33
C HIS A 126 -14.09 4.31 6.13
N PRO A 127 -13.83 5.24 7.08
CA PRO A 127 -12.58 5.27 7.86
C PRO A 127 -12.25 3.97 8.61
N SER A 128 -13.24 3.15 8.95
CA SER A 128 -13.01 1.85 9.58
C SER A 128 -12.34 0.81 8.66
N LEU A 129 -12.38 1.01 7.34
CA LEU A 129 -11.85 0.04 6.39
C LEU A 129 -10.32 -0.11 6.50
N PRO A 130 -9.51 0.95 6.42
CA PRO A 130 -8.06 0.83 6.55
C PRO A 130 -7.65 0.36 7.95
N LEU A 131 -8.38 0.71 9.01
CA LEU A 131 -8.11 0.22 10.36
C LEU A 131 -8.36 -1.29 10.47
N TRP A 132 -9.45 -1.78 9.88
CA TRP A 132 -9.72 -3.21 9.83
C TRP A 132 -8.66 -3.97 9.03
N LEU A 133 -8.21 -3.42 7.89
CA LEU A 133 -7.11 -3.99 7.10
C LEU A 133 -5.81 -4.07 7.90
N ALA A 134 -5.49 -3.01 8.64
CA ALA A 134 -4.29 -2.94 9.47
C ALA A 134 -4.35 -3.96 10.63
N SER A 135 -5.51 -4.16 11.24
CA SER A 135 -5.71 -5.08 12.38
C SER A 135 -5.88 -6.55 11.97
N ASN A 136 -6.18 -6.86 10.70
CA ASN A 136 -6.39 -8.22 10.24
C ASN A 136 -5.05 -8.91 9.87
N PRO A 137 -4.55 -9.88 10.67
CA PRO A 137 -3.26 -10.51 10.41
C PRO A 137 -3.22 -11.35 9.12
N HIS A 138 -4.37 -11.79 8.62
CA HIS A 138 -4.47 -12.58 7.38
C HIS A 138 -4.49 -11.71 6.11
N CYS A 139 -4.65 -10.40 6.26
CA CYS A 139 -4.64 -9.45 5.17
C CYS A 139 -3.27 -8.79 5.01
N THR A 140 -2.75 -8.73 3.79
CA THR A 140 -1.60 -7.88 3.43
C THR A 140 -2.09 -6.72 2.57
N PRO A 141 -2.37 -5.55 3.17
CA PRO A 141 -2.93 -4.43 2.44
C PRO A 141 -1.84 -3.62 1.74
N TYR A 142 -2.17 -3.17 0.52
CA TYR A 142 -1.39 -2.25 -0.28
C TYR A 142 -2.24 -1.10 -0.81
N ASP A 143 -1.61 0.05 -0.94
CA ASP A 143 -2.14 1.27 -1.54
C ASP A 143 -1.11 1.78 -2.57
N PRO A 144 -1.00 1.13 -3.74
CA PRO A 144 -0.01 1.47 -4.75
C PRO A 144 -0.32 2.83 -5.39
N ALA A 145 0.73 3.61 -5.67
CA ALA A 145 0.64 4.91 -6.31
C ALA A 145 0.71 4.84 -7.84
N SER A 146 1.16 3.71 -8.41
CA SER A 146 1.30 3.55 -9.87
C SER A 146 0.91 2.17 -10.35
N GLY A 147 0.68 2.05 -11.67
CA GLY A 147 0.43 0.76 -12.30
C GLY A 147 1.64 -0.18 -12.23
N GLU A 148 2.86 0.36 -12.26
CA GLU A 148 4.08 -0.44 -12.16
C GLU A 148 4.22 -1.07 -10.76
N GLU A 149 3.94 -0.31 -9.69
CA GLU A 149 3.84 -0.85 -8.32
C GLU A 149 2.76 -1.92 -8.22
N THR A 150 1.58 -1.61 -8.74
CA THR A 150 0.43 -2.53 -8.73
C THR A 150 0.79 -3.86 -9.38
N ARG A 151 1.41 -3.81 -10.55
CA ARG A 151 1.86 -5.00 -11.26
C ARG A 151 2.87 -5.81 -10.45
N ALA A 152 3.89 -5.15 -9.89
CA ALA A 152 4.90 -5.82 -9.08
C ALA A 152 4.27 -6.52 -7.86
N ILE A 153 3.33 -5.84 -7.19
CA ILE A 153 2.62 -6.36 -6.02
C ILE A 153 1.73 -7.55 -6.40
N VAL A 154 0.96 -7.48 -7.50
CA VAL A 154 0.10 -8.59 -7.94
C VAL A 154 0.93 -9.82 -8.30
N LEU A 155 2.02 -9.66 -9.03
CA LEU A 155 2.92 -10.77 -9.36
C LEU A 155 3.55 -11.41 -8.12
N ALA A 156 4.01 -10.58 -7.17
CA ALA A 156 4.53 -11.07 -5.89
C ALA A 156 3.46 -11.76 -5.05
N ALA A 157 2.21 -11.26 -5.07
CA ALA A 157 1.08 -11.88 -4.38
C ALA A 157 0.73 -13.25 -4.97
N LEU A 158 0.70 -13.38 -6.30
CA LEU A 158 0.49 -14.67 -6.97
C LEU A 158 1.57 -15.68 -6.58
N HIS A 159 2.84 -15.27 -6.57
CA HIS A 159 3.96 -16.11 -6.16
C HIS A 159 3.85 -16.52 -4.69
N ALA A 160 3.68 -15.55 -3.78
CA ALA A 160 3.62 -15.81 -2.34
C ALA A 160 2.44 -16.71 -1.95
N LEU A 161 1.26 -16.47 -2.52
CA LEU A 161 0.05 -17.21 -2.17
C LEU A 161 0.02 -18.61 -2.78
N TYR A 162 0.41 -18.76 -4.04
CA TYR A 162 0.13 -19.98 -4.81
C TYR A 162 1.36 -20.79 -5.20
N ILE A 163 2.58 -20.25 -5.05
CA ILE A 163 3.83 -20.98 -5.22
C ILE A 163 4.48 -21.27 -3.87
N GLU A 164 4.64 -20.24 -3.02
CA GLU A 164 5.19 -20.41 -1.67
C GLU A 164 4.15 -20.95 -0.65
N GLY A 165 2.87 -20.89 -0.98
CA GLY A 165 1.80 -21.39 -0.13
C GLY A 165 1.50 -20.54 1.10
N ARG A 166 1.88 -19.26 1.12
CA ARG A 166 1.60 -18.39 2.26
C ARG A 166 0.10 -18.26 2.50
N PRO A 167 -0.35 -18.38 3.75
CA PRO A 167 -1.76 -18.21 4.10
C PRO A 167 -2.19 -16.74 4.01
N GLY A 168 -3.50 -16.52 3.91
CA GLY A 168 -4.08 -15.18 3.89
C GLY A 168 -4.35 -14.64 2.50
N PHE A 169 -4.61 -13.35 2.40
CA PHE A 169 -4.96 -12.68 1.16
C PHE A 169 -4.28 -11.30 1.05
N TYR A 170 -4.12 -10.85 -0.18
CA TYR A 170 -3.66 -9.50 -0.48
C TYR A 170 -4.87 -8.60 -0.73
N TYR A 171 -4.74 -7.33 -0.33
CA TYR A 171 -5.73 -6.29 -0.61
C TYR A 171 -5.02 -5.13 -1.31
N LEU A 172 -5.57 -4.68 -2.43
CA LEU A 172 -5.08 -3.52 -3.16
C LEU A 172 -6.16 -2.45 -3.22
N ALA A 173 -5.86 -1.25 -2.72
CA ALA A 173 -6.66 -0.06 -2.97
C ALA A 173 -6.30 0.49 -4.35
N LEU A 174 -7.28 0.66 -5.22
CA LEU A 174 -7.05 1.09 -6.60
C LEU A 174 -7.64 2.46 -6.85
N HIS A 175 -6.93 3.25 -7.65
CA HIS A 175 -7.34 4.55 -8.14
C HIS A 175 -6.98 4.69 -9.62
N ASP A 176 -7.57 5.67 -10.30
CA ASP A 176 -7.38 5.91 -11.73
C ASP A 176 -6.52 7.16 -12.04
N GLN A 177 -5.61 7.53 -11.15
CA GLN A 177 -4.65 8.59 -11.42
C GLN A 177 -3.40 8.03 -12.10
N HIS A 178 -2.90 8.75 -13.11
CA HIS A 178 -1.79 8.31 -13.96
C HIS A 178 -0.43 8.90 -13.55
N ASP A 179 -0.39 9.83 -12.61
CA ASP A 179 0.81 10.60 -12.21
C ASP A 179 1.66 9.89 -11.14
N GLY A 180 1.56 8.57 -11.07
CA GLY A 180 2.32 7.77 -10.12
C GLY A 180 3.81 7.65 -10.46
N PRO A 181 4.64 7.23 -9.49
CA PRO A 181 6.07 7.05 -9.69
C PRO A 181 6.37 5.88 -10.63
N GLY A 182 7.44 6.01 -11.41
CA GLY A 182 8.02 4.87 -12.10
C GLY A 182 8.69 3.92 -11.12
N LEU A 183 8.69 2.63 -11.43
CA LEU A 183 9.32 1.60 -10.61
C LEU A 183 10.45 0.94 -11.40
N ALA A 184 11.70 1.25 -11.04
CA ALA A 184 12.85 0.59 -11.63
C ALA A 184 12.91 -0.90 -11.23
N GLN A 185 13.53 -1.72 -12.07
CA GLN A 185 13.64 -3.16 -11.82
C GLN A 185 14.29 -3.48 -10.46
N GLN A 186 15.31 -2.71 -10.10
CA GLN A 186 16.04 -2.87 -8.84
C GLN A 186 15.18 -2.54 -7.61
N ASP A 187 14.20 -1.63 -7.73
CA ASP A 187 13.38 -1.16 -6.61
C ASP A 187 12.13 -2.03 -6.38
N ARG A 188 11.86 -3.01 -7.26
CA ARG A 188 10.67 -3.87 -7.17
C ARG A 188 10.59 -4.65 -5.85
N ALA A 189 11.72 -5.19 -5.40
CA ALA A 189 11.76 -5.93 -4.15
C ALA A 189 11.42 -5.04 -2.95
N ASP A 190 11.89 -3.81 -2.95
CA ASP A 190 11.66 -2.85 -1.88
C ASP A 190 10.24 -2.28 -1.91
N ALA A 191 9.67 -2.05 -3.08
CA ALA A 191 8.24 -1.73 -3.24
C ALA A 191 7.34 -2.83 -2.66
N ILE A 192 7.67 -4.10 -2.90
CA ILE A 192 6.96 -5.24 -2.32
C ILE A 192 7.14 -5.30 -0.80
N LYS A 193 8.28 -4.92 -0.24
CA LYS A 193 8.49 -4.80 1.21
C LYS A 193 7.72 -3.64 1.83
N GLY A 194 7.27 -2.67 1.05
CA GLY A 194 6.37 -1.62 1.48
C GLY A 194 6.87 -0.19 1.31
N MET A 195 8.13 0.05 0.96
CA MET A 195 8.65 1.37 0.60
C MET A 195 9.92 1.30 -0.23
N TYR A 196 10.13 2.31 -1.08
CA TYR A 196 11.35 2.50 -1.87
C TYR A 196 11.55 3.99 -2.19
N ARG A 197 12.79 4.37 -2.48
CA ARG A 197 13.18 5.75 -2.76
C ARG A 197 12.87 6.13 -4.22
N ILE A 198 12.38 7.36 -4.41
CA ILE A 198 12.11 7.92 -5.74
C ILE A 198 13.16 8.99 -6.09
N GLY A 199 13.80 8.80 -7.23
CA GLY A 199 14.71 9.79 -7.79
C GLY A 199 15.94 10.12 -6.93
N ARG A 200 16.54 11.26 -7.22
CA ARG A 200 17.63 11.83 -6.43
C ARG A 200 17.13 13.03 -5.65
N GLU A 201 17.69 13.19 -4.49
CA GLU A 201 17.46 14.36 -3.65
C GLU A 201 18.26 15.54 -4.21
N PRO A 202 17.62 16.69 -4.50
CA PRO A 202 18.34 17.88 -4.92
C PRO A 202 19.22 18.42 -3.78
N PRO A 203 20.37 19.03 -4.08
CA PRO A 203 21.21 19.64 -3.05
C PRO A 203 20.54 20.89 -2.48
N ALA A 204 20.39 20.96 -1.18
CA ALA A 204 19.90 22.13 -0.44
C ALA A 204 20.46 22.15 0.98
N PRO A 205 20.44 23.29 1.68
CA PRO A 205 20.94 23.38 3.06
C PRO A 205 20.02 22.69 4.08
N LEU A 206 18.76 22.52 3.74
CA LEU A 206 17.72 21.93 4.61
C LEU A 206 17.12 20.72 3.93
N HIS A 207 16.85 19.69 4.71
CA HIS A 207 16.37 18.41 4.20
C HIS A 207 15.15 17.90 4.97
N VAL A 208 14.19 17.32 4.24
CA VAL A 208 13.07 16.57 4.79
C VAL A 208 12.87 15.27 4.02
N ARG A 209 12.21 14.30 4.63
CA ARG A 209 11.83 13.04 3.98
C ARG A 209 10.31 12.99 3.86
N LEU A 210 9.82 12.90 2.65
CA LEU A 210 8.39 12.82 2.34
C LEU A 210 8.02 11.40 1.92
N LEU A 211 7.15 10.76 2.68
CA LEU A 211 6.62 9.44 2.42
C LEU A 211 5.17 9.56 1.94
N GLY A 212 4.83 8.91 0.83
CA GLY A 212 3.47 8.95 0.28
C GLY A 212 3.00 7.59 -0.19
N ALA A 213 1.68 7.34 -0.14
CA ALA A 213 1.04 6.12 -0.59
C ALA A 213 -0.16 6.44 -1.50
N GLY A 214 -0.43 5.55 -2.45
CA GLY A 214 -1.60 5.62 -3.28
C GLY A 214 -1.73 6.96 -4.02
N TYR A 215 -2.94 7.41 -4.15
CA TYR A 215 -3.25 8.62 -4.90
C TYR A 215 -2.71 9.93 -4.30
N VAL A 216 -2.46 9.99 -3.01
CA VAL A 216 -1.90 11.21 -2.39
C VAL A 216 -0.43 11.38 -2.72
N PHE A 217 0.21 10.38 -3.30
CA PHE A 217 1.62 10.49 -3.73
C PHE A 217 1.84 11.64 -4.71
N ALA A 218 0.89 11.95 -5.59
CA ALA A 218 0.97 13.12 -6.47
C ALA A 218 1.06 14.44 -5.67
N GLU A 219 0.31 14.59 -4.59
CA GLU A 219 0.38 15.75 -3.71
C GLU A 219 1.72 15.83 -2.96
N VAL A 220 2.31 14.69 -2.60
CA VAL A 220 3.64 14.61 -1.99
C VAL A 220 4.73 15.09 -2.97
N VAL A 221 4.64 14.69 -4.24
CA VAL A 221 5.55 15.18 -5.30
C VAL A 221 5.42 16.69 -5.52
N HIS A 222 4.19 17.20 -5.54
CA HIS A 222 3.97 18.65 -5.67
C HIS A 222 4.46 19.42 -4.43
N ALA A 223 4.29 18.88 -3.22
CA ALA A 223 4.83 19.50 -2.01
C ALA A 223 6.37 19.54 -2.02
N ALA A 224 7.02 18.50 -2.55
CA ALA A 224 8.48 18.50 -2.69
C ALA A 224 8.97 19.64 -3.62
N ARG A 225 8.26 19.89 -4.72
CA ARG A 225 8.56 21.03 -5.61
C ARG A 225 8.36 22.38 -4.92
N LEU A 226 7.26 22.56 -4.18
CA LEU A 226 7.03 23.79 -3.42
C LEU A 226 8.11 24.03 -2.36
N LEU A 227 8.56 22.96 -1.68
CA LEU A 227 9.67 23.04 -0.71
C LEU A 227 10.97 23.50 -1.37
N GLU A 228 11.27 22.99 -2.56
CA GLU A 228 12.46 23.36 -3.31
C GLU A 228 12.36 24.79 -3.85
N GLU A 229 11.28 25.11 -4.57
CA GLU A 229 11.11 26.38 -5.30
C GLU A 229 10.87 27.58 -4.36
N ASP A 230 10.03 27.44 -3.34
CA ASP A 230 9.61 28.54 -2.48
C ASP A 230 10.47 28.66 -1.19
N TRP A 231 11.07 27.55 -0.72
CA TRP A 231 11.67 27.48 0.62
C TRP A 231 13.13 27.03 0.66
N ASN A 232 13.71 26.64 -0.49
CA ASN A 232 15.09 26.13 -0.57
C ASN A 232 15.33 24.93 0.38
N VAL A 233 14.33 24.03 0.46
CA VAL A 233 14.35 22.81 1.24
C VAL A 233 14.32 21.62 0.29
N SER A 234 15.30 20.73 0.40
CA SER A 234 15.34 19.48 -0.36
C SER A 234 14.44 18.43 0.26
N ALA A 235 13.68 17.74 -0.57
CA ALA A 235 12.82 16.64 -0.15
C ALA A 235 13.29 15.30 -0.73
N GLN A 236 13.64 14.38 0.14
CA GLN A 236 13.86 12.99 -0.23
C GLN A 236 12.50 12.29 -0.35
N LEU A 237 12.14 11.84 -1.55
CA LEU A 237 10.86 11.22 -1.84
C LEU A 237 10.90 9.69 -1.67
N TRP A 238 9.86 9.15 -1.03
CA TRP A 238 9.64 7.74 -0.83
C TRP A 238 8.21 7.34 -1.20
N SER A 239 8.06 6.37 -2.09
CA SER A 239 6.77 5.71 -2.26
C SER A 239 6.62 4.60 -1.24
N CYS A 240 5.47 4.57 -0.56
CA CYS A 240 5.17 3.64 0.53
C CYS A 240 3.88 2.86 0.25
N PRO A 241 3.88 1.93 -0.70
CA PRO A 241 2.67 1.19 -1.07
C PRO A 241 2.07 0.35 0.06
N SER A 242 2.77 0.16 1.19
CA SER A 242 2.19 -0.54 2.33
C SER A 242 2.76 -0.11 3.69
N TYR A 243 2.20 0.91 4.30
CA TYR A 243 2.52 1.30 5.69
C TYR A 243 2.27 0.18 6.70
N THR A 244 1.17 -0.55 6.54
CA THR A 244 0.85 -1.68 7.43
C THR A 244 1.92 -2.78 7.42
N ARG A 245 2.47 -3.10 6.24
CA ARG A 245 3.53 -4.10 6.13
C ARG A 245 4.81 -3.63 6.82
N LEU A 246 5.19 -2.36 6.64
CA LEU A 246 6.35 -1.76 7.29
C LEU A 246 6.24 -1.84 8.82
N VAL A 247 5.09 -1.47 9.38
CA VAL A 247 4.83 -1.55 10.83
C VAL A 247 4.91 -2.99 11.33
N ARG A 248 4.30 -3.94 10.62
CA ARG A 248 4.30 -5.35 11.02
C ARG A 248 5.69 -5.95 11.01
N GLU A 249 6.50 -5.65 10.00
CA GLU A 249 7.89 -6.11 9.91
C GLU A 249 8.73 -5.49 11.01
N ALA A 250 8.61 -4.19 11.27
CA ALA A 250 9.33 -3.51 12.33
C ALA A 250 8.99 -4.08 13.72
N ASN A 251 7.70 -4.29 14.00
CA ASN A 251 7.26 -4.96 15.22
C ASN A 251 7.81 -6.38 15.35
N ALA A 252 7.86 -7.14 14.25
CA ALA A 252 8.41 -8.49 14.25
C ALA A 252 9.91 -8.49 14.53
N ALA A 253 10.67 -7.57 13.93
CA ALA A 253 12.10 -7.40 14.19
C ALA A 253 12.36 -7.03 15.66
N GLU A 254 11.61 -6.09 16.22
CA GLU A 254 11.75 -5.71 17.63
C GLU A 254 11.36 -6.82 18.59
N ARG A 255 10.28 -7.56 18.28
CA ARG A 255 9.90 -8.73 19.08
C ARG A 255 11.00 -9.79 19.06
N TRP A 256 11.58 -10.06 17.88
CA TRP A 256 12.72 -10.97 17.76
C TRP A 256 13.88 -10.54 18.66
N ASN A 257 14.28 -9.27 18.56
CA ASN A 257 15.40 -8.71 19.30
C ASN A 257 15.20 -8.78 20.83
N ARG A 258 13.97 -8.62 21.29
CA ARG A 258 13.62 -8.77 22.73
C ARG A 258 13.70 -10.21 23.20
N LEU A 259 13.30 -11.16 22.36
CA LEU A 259 13.27 -12.58 22.72
C LEU A 259 14.63 -13.27 22.54
N HIS A 260 15.56 -12.66 21.80
CA HIS A 260 16.87 -13.22 21.49
C HIS A 260 17.97 -12.20 21.80
N PRO A 261 18.20 -11.87 23.11
CA PRO A 261 19.11 -10.80 23.50
C PRO A 261 20.58 -11.06 23.16
N LEU A 262 20.98 -12.34 23.00
CA LEU A 262 22.34 -12.75 22.65
C LEU A 262 22.53 -12.99 21.13
N ALA A 263 21.45 -12.94 20.34
CA ALA A 263 21.54 -13.10 18.89
C ALA A 263 21.83 -11.75 18.20
N GLU A 264 22.31 -11.82 16.97
CA GLU A 264 22.42 -10.63 16.11
C GLU A 264 21.08 -9.93 15.98
N LYS A 265 21.09 -8.60 16.16
CA LYS A 265 19.85 -7.80 16.08
C LYS A 265 19.36 -7.74 14.65
N ARG A 266 18.06 -7.98 14.48
CA ARG A 266 17.37 -7.78 13.20
C ARG A 266 17.01 -6.31 13.03
N SER A 267 17.28 -5.77 11.86
CA SER A 267 16.76 -4.49 11.42
C SER A 267 15.46 -4.69 10.65
N SER A 268 14.67 -3.63 10.51
CA SER A 268 13.49 -3.62 9.65
C SER A 268 13.76 -2.83 8.38
N HIS A 269 13.06 -3.16 7.30
CA HIS A 269 13.18 -2.44 6.03
C HIS A 269 12.95 -0.93 6.19
N LEU A 270 11.95 -0.52 6.99
CA LEU A 270 11.71 0.89 7.33
C LEU A 270 12.96 1.54 7.95
N ARG A 271 13.60 0.89 8.92
CA ARG A 271 14.79 1.40 9.60
C ARG A 271 15.98 1.50 8.65
N ASP A 272 16.17 0.48 7.81
CA ASP A 272 17.25 0.45 6.83
C ASP A 272 17.09 1.55 5.77
N CYS A 273 15.89 1.76 5.25
CA CYS A 273 15.58 2.82 4.30
C CYS A 273 15.78 4.23 4.88
N LEU A 274 15.43 4.43 6.14
CA LEU A 274 15.53 5.73 6.81
C LEU A 274 16.83 5.91 7.61
N ALA A 275 17.77 4.97 7.51
CA ALA A 275 19.10 5.13 8.09
C ALA A 275 19.90 6.25 7.38
N GLY A 276 20.88 6.82 8.11
CA GLY A 276 21.89 7.68 7.52
C GLY A 276 21.65 9.19 7.65
N ASN A 277 20.45 9.65 7.97
CA ASN A 277 20.21 11.03 8.36
C ASN A 277 19.06 11.18 9.36
N ASP A 278 19.02 12.28 10.11
CA ASP A 278 18.00 12.58 11.12
C ASP A 278 17.01 13.66 10.65
N SER A 279 16.93 13.90 9.33
CA SER A 279 15.95 14.86 8.77
C SER A 279 14.52 14.45 9.13
N PRO A 280 13.63 15.42 9.37
CA PRO A 280 12.22 15.14 9.68
C PRO A 280 11.56 14.28 8.62
N VAL A 281 10.68 13.37 9.07
CA VAL A 281 9.91 12.46 8.24
C VAL A 281 8.45 12.84 8.27
N ILE A 282 7.89 13.13 7.12
CA ILE A 282 6.46 13.43 6.95
C ILE A 282 5.83 12.28 6.18
N ALA A 283 4.97 11.49 6.84
CA ALA A 283 4.30 10.34 6.23
C ALA A 283 2.84 10.67 5.92
N VAL A 284 2.48 10.55 4.64
CA VAL A 284 1.20 11.03 4.10
C VAL A 284 0.37 9.86 3.57
N THR A 285 -0.89 9.82 3.98
CA THR A 285 -1.87 8.83 3.51
C THR A 285 -3.19 9.50 3.12
N GLY A 286 -3.90 8.92 2.16
CA GLY A 286 -5.27 9.30 1.83
C GLY A 286 -6.32 8.80 2.82
N TYR A 287 -5.93 7.93 3.73
CA TYR A 287 -6.75 7.39 4.81
C TYR A 287 -6.61 8.19 6.10
N PRO A 288 -7.35 7.84 7.18
CA PRO A 288 -7.12 8.46 8.48
C PRO A 288 -5.67 8.34 8.93
N GLN A 289 -5.17 9.37 9.61
CA GLN A 289 -3.80 9.49 10.11
C GLN A 289 -3.36 8.25 10.93
N SER A 290 -4.28 7.63 11.66
CA SER A 290 -4.04 6.41 12.45
C SER A 290 -3.48 5.21 11.67
N VAL A 291 -3.50 5.26 10.33
CA VAL A 291 -2.85 4.24 9.47
C VAL A 291 -1.33 4.39 9.49
N VAL A 292 -0.82 5.61 9.60
CA VAL A 292 0.61 5.92 9.58
C VAL A 292 1.19 6.22 10.95
N ASP A 293 0.39 6.62 11.94
CA ASP A 293 0.83 6.89 13.31
C ASP A 293 1.74 5.80 13.90
N PRO A 294 1.46 4.49 13.69
CA PRO A 294 2.27 3.42 14.28
C PRO A 294 3.74 3.38 13.80
N LEU A 295 4.06 4.02 12.65
CA LEU A 295 5.44 4.10 12.19
C LEU A 295 6.31 4.96 13.11
N ALA A 296 5.74 5.94 13.81
CA ALA A 296 6.46 6.84 14.69
C ALA A 296 7.33 6.12 15.73
N ALA A 297 6.87 4.97 16.23
CA ALA A 297 7.62 4.16 17.20
C ALA A 297 8.92 3.56 16.64
N HIS A 298 9.06 3.52 15.31
CA HIS A 298 10.19 2.88 14.62
C HIS A 298 11.12 3.87 13.90
N VAL A 299 10.75 5.16 13.90
CA VAL A 299 11.53 6.25 13.27
C VAL A 299 12.25 7.04 14.36
N ARG A 300 13.57 7.28 14.22
CA ARG A 300 14.36 8.03 15.22
C ARG A 300 14.20 9.54 15.08
N ALA A 301 14.14 10.00 13.82
CA ALA A 301 13.98 11.41 13.52
C ALA A 301 12.58 11.90 13.90
N ARG A 302 12.38 13.22 13.92
CA ARG A 302 11.04 13.79 14.05
C ARG A 302 10.09 13.20 13.03
N PHE A 303 8.97 12.68 13.48
CA PHE A 303 7.96 12.04 12.64
C PHE A 303 6.64 12.80 12.71
N VAL A 304 6.12 13.13 11.54
CA VAL A 304 4.81 13.79 11.38
C VAL A 304 3.92 12.90 10.51
N ALA A 305 2.84 12.43 11.08
CA ALA A 305 1.82 11.68 10.34
C ALA A 305 0.75 12.63 9.79
N LEU A 306 0.37 12.41 8.53
CA LEU A 306 -0.67 13.16 7.84
C LEU A 306 -1.67 12.22 7.19
N GLY A 307 -2.93 12.44 7.45
CA GLY A 307 -4.02 11.67 6.87
C GLY A 307 -5.30 12.50 6.77
N ALA A 308 -6.36 11.91 6.23
CA ALA A 308 -7.67 12.52 6.21
C ALA A 308 -8.14 12.80 7.65
N GLY A 309 -8.46 14.07 7.93
CA GLY A 309 -8.90 14.50 9.25
C GLY A 309 -10.34 14.08 9.57
N SER A 310 -10.65 13.94 10.85
CA SER A 310 -12.02 13.69 11.32
C SER A 310 -12.95 14.91 11.11
N VAL A 311 -12.39 16.12 11.12
CA VAL A 311 -13.12 17.38 10.97
C VAL A 311 -13.20 17.82 9.51
N ARG A 312 -12.14 17.57 8.74
CA ARG A 312 -12.12 17.76 7.29
C ARG A 312 -11.84 16.40 6.66
N PRO A 313 -12.85 15.74 6.08
CA PRO A 313 -12.66 14.43 5.45
C PRO A 313 -11.92 14.52 4.10
N ALA A 314 -11.14 15.55 3.87
CA ALA A 314 -10.27 15.72 2.73
C ALA A 314 -8.89 15.12 3.01
N ALA A 315 -8.31 14.50 1.98
CA ALA A 315 -6.91 14.07 2.05
C ALA A 315 -5.98 15.28 2.15
N PRO A 316 -4.80 15.11 2.75
CA PRO A 316 -3.79 16.16 2.77
C PRO A 316 -3.42 16.62 1.35
N ASP A 317 -3.44 17.93 1.13
CA ASP A 317 -2.97 18.56 -0.11
C ASP A 317 -1.50 19.00 0.01
N ARG A 318 -0.91 19.36 -1.11
CA ARG A 318 0.49 19.82 -1.23
C ARG A 318 0.82 20.97 -0.28
N TYR A 319 -0.12 21.86 -0.02
CA TYR A 319 0.11 23.05 0.80
C TYR A 319 0.21 22.69 2.28
N TRP A 320 -0.66 21.81 2.77
CA TRP A 320 -0.58 21.27 4.11
C TRP A 320 0.68 20.43 4.32
N ILE A 321 1.05 19.60 3.35
CA ILE A 321 2.28 18.81 3.41
C ILE A 321 3.50 19.74 3.54
N THR A 322 3.57 20.79 2.70
CA THR A 322 4.65 21.79 2.71
C THR A 322 4.71 22.52 4.06
N ALA A 323 3.57 23.04 4.54
CA ALA A 323 3.52 23.79 5.80
C ALA A 323 3.96 22.94 7.01
N LEU A 324 3.57 21.65 7.04
CA LEU A 324 3.95 20.74 8.13
C LEU A 324 5.40 20.25 8.01
N ALA A 325 5.95 20.15 6.81
CA ALA A 325 7.39 19.93 6.63
C ALA A 325 8.22 21.10 7.18
N LEU A 326 7.82 22.34 6.88
CA LEU A 326 8.45 23.53 7.46
C LEU A 326 8.27 23.60 8.99
N LYS A 327 7.08 23.24 9.50
CA LYS A 327 6.85 23.16 10.94
C LYS A 327 7.80 22.17 11.61
N ALA A 328 7.99 21.00 11.01
CA ALA A 328 8.91 19.99 11.54
C ALA A 328 10.37 20.52 11.59
N LEU A 329 10.82 21.23 10.56
CA LEU A 329 12.13 21.90 10.55
C LEU A 329 12.23 23.00 11.62
N ALA A 330 11.16 23.76 11.85
CA ALA A 330 11.14 24.79 12.89
C ALA A 330 11.18 24.18 14.31
N GLU A 331 10.51 23.07 14.53
CA GLU A 331 10.54 22.34 15.80
C GLU A 331 11.90 21.69 16.09
N ASP A 332 12.68 21.40 15.05
CA ASP A 332 14.08 20.95 15.16
C ASP A 332 15.06 22.13 15.27
N GLY A 333 14.56 23.37 15.27
CA GLY A 333 15.38 24.58 15.40
C GLY A 333 16.20 24.95 14.15
N LEU A 334 15.91 24.32 13.01
CA LEU A 334 16.62 24.53 11.74
C LEU A 334 16.13 25.79 11.00
N ILE A 335 14.88 26.20 11.24
CA ILE A 335 14.29 27.43 10.69
C ILE A 335 13.49 28.15 11.79
N GLY A 336 13.23 29.45 11.58
CA GLY A 336 12.41 30.23 12.50
C GLY A 336 10.91 29.99 12.31
N PRO A 337 10.08 30.12 13.38
CA PRO A 337 8.61 29.94 13.29
C PRO A 337 7.94 30.95 12.34
N GLN A 338 8.59 32.08 12.04
CA GLN A 338 8.12 33.07 11.07
C GLN A 338 8.00 32.51 9.66
N GLN A 339 8.85 31.54 9.30
CA GLN A 339 8.78 30.89 7.98
C GLN A 339 7.54 30.01 7.88
N VAL A 340 7.16 29.32 8.96
CA VAL A 340 5.91 28.54 9.05
C VAL A 340 4.70 29.45 8.93
N GLU A 341 4.71 30.58 9.67
CA GLU A 341 3.65 31.59 9.63
C GLU A 341 3.47 32.14 8.20
N ARG A 342 4.58 32.46 7.52
CA ARG A 342 4.58 32.92 6.14
C ARG A 342 3.98 31.87 5.20
N ALA A 343 4.31 30.58 5.37
CA ALA A 343 3.74 29.50 4.55
C ALA A 343 2.23 29.36 4.75
N LEU A 344 1.74 29.42 6.02
CA LEU A 344 0.32 29.36 6.32
C LEU A 344 -0.48 30.52 5.69
N GLN A 345 0.12 31.73 5.66
CA GLN A 345 -0.47 32.91 5.00
C GLN A 345 -0.43 32.76 3.47
N GLN A 346 0.72 32.41 2.89
CA GLN A 346 0.93 32.25 1.44
C GLN A 346 -0.03 31.24 0.85
N TYR A 347 -0.24 30.12 1.51
CA TYR A 347 -1.10 29.03 1.04
C TYR A 347 -2.54 29.11 1.55
N ARG A 348 -2.90 30.16 2.29
CA ARG A 348 -4.26 30.41 2.83
C ARG A 348 -4.80 29.22 3.64
N LEU A 349 -3.98 28.70 4.52
CA LEU A 349 -4.30 27.51 5.32
C LEU A 349 -5.01 27.85 6.65
N ARG A 350 -5.29 29.11 6.90
CA ARG A 350 -6.07 29.64 8.03
C ARG A 350 -7.48 30.02 7.65
#